data_23303cd844db2b8f6dd347a0f963ecbb
#
_entry.id   23303cd844db2b8f6dd347a0f963ecbb
#
_cell.length_a   1.000
_cell.length_b   1.000
_cell.length_c   1.000
_cell.angle_alpha   90.00
_cell.angle_beta   90.00
_cell.angle_gamma   90.00
#
_symmetry.space_group_name_H-M   'P 1'
#
loop_
_entity.id
_entity.type
_entity.pdbx_description
1 polymer ?
#
loop_
_entity_poly.entity_id
_entity_poly.type
_entity_poly.pdbx_seq_one_letter_code
_entity_poly.pdbx_strand_id
1 'polypeptide(L)'
;DLIPGHSTPYRIDAPIEFLSPKSIARRARQHIPITAQDLPIPPSYIATLDTIRAIDIILQSKWFNAVTVHITDSLFDPQSLLEWPMVSDVKSVECLPSSDEPLAIAAPRSTTAPDTSWYGKGWKALTQLNADWLHGLGFTGQGMTIAVLDAGFENVESLPIFQKAWSEERIHEGVDAMQSQGGLFAHHRHGTAVLGTMAGYLKDSLIGSAPDADYVLYRTEDAYSEYLIEEDYWVTAAEHADSLGVDMMNTSLGYSLFDDSTANHSYEDLNGVGTRISQAATWAAEKGILCVTSAGNSGNGAWHYITAPADAKGILTAGAVDAAGEHAPFSGWGPTADGRIKPDVMALGVQAAYPFADSTIRRGNGTSFSSPIVCGAVACLWQAFPSASAAEIREAVIASGHLFTQPNDSMGHGIPDMRIAFSALDAGGAATWKGSANSMVLFPNPSSSGVVRWLANALDGPDHWKLYTLQGQLYAEGTITEWKTSEGQRQGWIDLGNHMTSGQYIFQLLQEGTPIAATPWIFTPQ
;
A
#
# COMPACT_ATOMS: atom_id res chain seq x y z
N ASP A 1 21.87 -11.05 17.72
CA ASP A 1 22.24 -11.50 16.37
C ASP A 1 22.96 -12.84 16.42
N LEU A 2 22.74 -13.68 15.42
CA LEU A 2 23.34 -15.02 15.34
C LEU A 2 24.36 -15.10 14.20
N ILE A 3 25.33 -16.00 14.33
CA ILE A 3 26.26 -16.31 13.24
C ILE A 3 25.52 -17.16 12.20
N PRO A 4 25.59 -16.85 10.88
CA PRO A 4 24.94 -17.66 9.86
C PRO A 4 25.35 -19.14 9.97
N GLY A 5 24.37 -20.02 10.17
CA GLY A 5 24.62 -21.43 10.48
C GLY A 5 24.98 -22.25 9.25
N HIS A 6 25.99 -23.09 9.38
CA HIS A 6 26.37 -24.07 8.38
C HIS A 6 25.49 -25.35 8.39
N SER A 7 24.54 -25.47 9.33
CA SER A 7 23.77 -26.71 9.57
C SER A 7 22.26 -26.47 9.57
N THR A 8 21.74 -25.56 8.72
CA THR A 8 20.29 -25.47 8.50
C THR A 8 19.82 -26.67 7.68
N PRO A 9 18.69 -27.32 8.02
CA PRO A 9 18.11 -28.38 7.18
C PRO A 9 17.50 -27.82 5.90
N TYR A 10 17.25 -26.52 5.82
CA TYR A 10 16.61 -25.85 4.68
C TYR A 10 17.62 -25.58 3.56
N ARG A 11 17.12 -25.64 2.31
CA ARG A 11 17.95 -25.50 1.11
C ARG A 11 17.38 -24.43 0.17
N ILE A 12 18.25 -23.61 -0.41
CA ILE A 12 17.87 -22.55 -1.37
C ILE A 12 17.19 -23.14 -2.61
N ASP A 13 17.58 -24.36 -3.02
CA ASP A 13 17.00 -25.07 -4.17
C ASP A 13 15.69 -25.82 -3.84
N ALA A 14 15.22 -25.77 -2.58
CA ALA A 14 13.94 -26.30 -2.13
C ALA A 14 13.07 -25.22 -1.40
N PRO A 15 12.82 -24.05 -2.02
CA PRO A 15 12.20 -22.90 -1.33
C PRO A 15 10.78 -23.14 -0.87
N ILE A 16 10.08 -24.12 -1.41
CA ILE A 16 8.71 -24.49 -0.99
C ILE A 16 8.64 -24.94 0.49
N GLU A 17 9.76 -25.29 1.10
CA GLU A 17 9.84 -25.65 2.52
C GLU A 17 9.68 -24.46 3.47
N PHE A 18 9.88 -23.21 2.98
CA PHE A 18 9.87 -22.00 3.81
C PHE A 18 9.23 -20.77 3.13
N LEU A 19 8.88 -20.84 1.86
CA LEU A 19 8.14 -19.82 1.11
C LEU A 19 6.90 -20.42 0.47
N SER A 20 5.80 -19.67 0.46
CA SER A 20 4.59 -20.08 -0.24
C SER A 20 4.79 -20.14 -1.77
N PRO A 21 3.97 -20.88 -2.50
CA PRO A 21 3.98 -20.84 -3.96
C PRO A 21 3.80 -19.42 -4.52
N LYS A 22 3.02 -18.57 -3.86
CA LYS A 22 2.78 -17.17 -4.25
C LYS A 22 4.04 -16.33 -4.09
N SER A 23 4.79 -16.49 -2.98
CA SER A 23 6.08 -15.81 -2.75
C SER A 23 7.11 -16.21 -3.81
N ILE A 24 7.23 -17.51 -4.09
CA ILE A 24 8.13 -18.02 -5.14
C ILE A 24 7.75 -17.45 -6.52
N ALA A 25 6.46 -17.45 -6.86
CA ALA A 25 5.97 -16.91 -8.12
C ALA A 25 6.20 -15.39 -8.24
N ARG A 26 6.00 -14.59 -7.16
CA ARG A 26 6.31 -13.15 -7.14
C ARG A 26 7.78 -12.89 -7.47
N ARG A 27 8.70 -13.60 -6.81
CA ARG A 27 10.14 -13.45 -7.06
C ARG A 27 10.53 -13.89 -8.47
N ALA A 28 10.00 -15.02 -8.94
CA ALA A 28 10.27 -15.52 -10.30
C ALA A 28 9.80 -14.50 -11.36
N ARG A 29 8.60 -13.93 -11.18
CA ARG A 29 8.04 -12.92 -12.09
C ARG A 29 8.92 -11.66 -12.17
N GLN A 30 9.55 -11.28 -11.07
CA GLN A 30 10.39 -10.09 -10.96
C GLN A 30 11.89 -10.39 -11.10
N HIS A 31 12.27 -11.63 -11.47
CA HIS A 31 13.65 -12.07 -11.61
C HIS A 31 14.51 -11.92 -10.34
N ILE A 32 13.90 -12.08 -9.17
CA ILE A 32 14.56 -11.96 -7.87
C ILE A 32 15.00 -13.34 -7.39
N PRO A 33 16.30 -13.57 -7.13
CA PRO A 33 16.80 -14.85 -6.65
C PRO A 33 16.38 -15.09 -5.20
N ILE A 34 16.23 -16.38 -4.84
CA ILE A 34 16.16 -16.83 -3.46
C ILE A 34 17.57 -16.96 -2.93
N THR A 35 17.86 -16.44 -1.76
CA THR A 35 19.20 -16.31 -1.20
C THR A 35 19.29 -16.95 0.19
N ALA A 36 20.50 -16.97 0.77
CA ALA A 36 20.68 -17.45 2.14
C ALA A 36 19.91 -16.66 3.20
N GLN A 37 19.61 -15.38 2.94
CA GLN A 37 18.80 -14.52 3.81
C GLN A 37 17.34 -14.98 3.91
N ASP A 38 16.87 -15.79 2.97
CA ASP A 38 15.50 -16.31 2.98
C ASP A 38 15.36 -17.58 3.84
N LEU A 39 16.48 -18.22 4.18
CA LEU A 39 16.47 -19.45 4.95
C LEU A 39 16.06 -19.17 6.41
N PRO A 40 15.20 -20.01 7.00
CA PRO A 40 14.90 -19.94 8.43
C PRO A 40 16.16 -20.12 9.29
N ILE A 41 16.14 -19.55 10.48
CA ILE A 41 17.18 -19.76 11.49
C ILE A 41 17.32 -21.28 11.74
N PRO A 42 18.56 -21.81 11.87
CA PRO A 42 18.77 -23.23 12.15
C PRO A 42 17.99 -23.65 13.41
N PRO A 43 17.13 -24.68 13.35
CA PRO A 43 16.38 -25.15 14.52
C PRO A 43 17.25 -25.56 15.70
N SER A 44 18.50 -25.98 15.43
CA SER A 44 19.50 -26.30 16.46
C SER A 44 19.89 -25.07 17.28
N TYR A 45 19.92 -23.87 16.68
CA TYR A 45 20.23 -22.65 17.42
C TYR A 45 19.08 -22.28 18.36
N ILE A 46 17.85 -22.35 17.87
CA ILE A 46 16.66 -22.11 18.67
C ILE A 46 16.58 -23.09 19.83
N ALA A 47 16.74 -24.41 19.55
CA ALA A 47 16.72 -25.45 20.58
C ALA A 47 17.84 -25.27 21.64
N THR A 48 18.99 -24.75 21.23
CA THR A 48 20.08 -24.46 22.17
C THR A 48 19.77 -23.27 23.06
N LEU A 49 19.30 -22.16 22.49
CA LEU A 49 18.91 -20.96 23.26
C LEU A 49 17.75 -21.26 24.22
N ASP A 50 16.80 -22.10 23.83
CA ASP A 50 15.65 -22.52 24.63
C ASP A 50 16.05 -23.36 25.88
N THR A 51 17.28 -23.84 25.97
CA THR A 51 17.81 -24.46 27.18
C THR A 51 18.18 -23.47 28.28
N ILE A 52 18.30 -22.20 27.97
CA ILE A 52 18.70 -21.15 28.91
C ILE A 52 17.47 -20.69 29.68
N ARG A 53 17.31 -21.13 30.94
CA ARG A 53 16.11 -20.88 31.76
C ARG A 53 15.86 -19.41 32.09
N ALA A 54 16.85 -18.55 31.91
CA ALA A 54 16.78 -17.13 32.23
C ALA A 54 16.19 -16.28 31.09
N ILE A 55 15.88 -16.88 29.93
CA ILE A 55 15.35 -16.18 28.77
C ILE A 55 14.18 -16.94 28.16
N ASP A 56 13.22 -16.19 27.60
CA ASP A 56 12.19 -16.71 26.71
C ASP A 56 12.39 -16.12 25.32
N ILE A 57 12.40 -16.96 24.28
CA ILE A 57 12.48 -16.50 22.88
C ILE A 57 11.10 -15.97 22.49
N ILE A 58 11.00 -14.68 22.16
CA ILE A 58 9.72 -14.03 21.78
C ILE A 58 9.57 -13.80 20.28
N LEU A 59 10.68 -13.49 19.57
CA LEU A 59 10.68 -13.29 18.13
C LEU A 59 11.88 -13.94 17.46
N GLN A 60 11.71 -14.24 16.16
CA GLN A 60 12.78 -14.78 15.32
C GLN A 60 12.79 -13.99 14.01
N SER A 61 13.97 -13.58 13.55
CA SER A 61 14.16 -12.89 12.28
C SER A 61 15.15 -13.65 11.41
N LYS A 62 14.69 -14.21 10.31
CA LYS A 62 15.56 -14.86 9.31
C LYS A 62 16.38 -13.83 8.52
N TRP A 63 15.83 -12.64 8.26
CA TRP A 63 16.54 -11.61 7.50
C TRP A 63 17.75 -11.05 8.23
N PHE A 64 17.64 -10.88 9.54
CA PHE A 64 18.74 -10.47 10.41
C PHE A 64 19.54 -11.65 10.96
N ASN A 65 19.04 -12.89 10.80
CA ASN A 65 19.55 -14.07 11.48
C ASN A 65 19.68 -13.82 12.98
N ALA A 66 18.58 -13.42 13.61
CA ALA A 66 18.53 -12.96 15.00
C ALA A 66 17.31 -13.50 15.74
N VAL A 67 17.39 -13.50 17.05
CA VAL A 67 16.25 -13.75 17.95
C VAL A 67 16.11 -12.60 18.93
N THR A 68 14.87 -12.23 19.27
CA THR A 68 14.57 -11.33 20.36
C THR A 68 14.13 -12.16 21.55
N VAL A 69 14.73 -11.92 22.71
CA VAL A 69 14.49 -12.69 23.93
C VAL A 69 13.99 -11.79 25.06
N HIS A 70 13.07 -12.30 25.87
CA HIS A 70 12.68 -11.70 27.12
C HIS A 70 13.52 -12.31 28.26
N ILE A 71 14.14 -11.48 29.09
CA ILE A 71 14.93 -11.92 30.24
C ILE A 71 13.99 -12.10 31.42
N THR A 72 13.87 -13.33 31.91
CA THR A 72 12.98 -13.70 33.01
C THR A 72 13.66 -13.68 34.38
N ASP A 73 15.00 -13.67 34.42
CA ASP A 73 15.81 -13.61 35.65
C ASP A 73 16.59 -12.28 35.65
N SER A 74 16.26 -11.38 36.56
CA SER A 74 16.92 -10.08 36.71
C SER A 74 18.42 -10.13 37.09
N LEU A 75 18.91 -11.29 37.49
CA LEU A 75 20.35 -11.53 37.78
C LEU A 75 21.12 -12.05 36.57
N PHE A 76 20.43 -12.35 35.48
CA PHE A 76 21.05 -12.82 34.24
C PHE A 76 21.78 -11.68 33.53
N ASP A 77 23.06 -11.88 33.23
CA ASP A 77 23.82 -10.96 32.40
C ASP A 77 23.60 -11.29 30.91
N PRO A 78 22.90 -10.43 30.15
CA PRO A 78 22.70 -10.68 28.73
C PRO A 78 23.98 -10.83 27.91
N GLN A 79 25.07 -10.17 28.34
CA GLN A 79 26.36 -10.28 27.66
C GLN A 79 26.96 -11.68 27.75
N SER A 80 26.54 -12.52 28.73
CA SER A 80 26.94 -13.92 28.80
C SER A 80 26.47 -14.74 27.59
N LEU A 81 25.49 -14.29 26.86
CA LEU A 81 25.05 -14.93 25.61
C LEU A 81 26.16 -14.92 24.53
N LEU A 82 27.11 -13.99 24.58
CA LEU A 82 28.29 -13.97 23.69
C LEU A 82 29.25 -15.15 23.89
N GLU A 83 29.14 -15.87 25.00
CA GLU A 83 29.91 -17.09 25.22
C GLU A 83 29.44 -18.28 24.36
N TRP A 84 28.22 -18.18 23.79
CA TRP A 84 27.68 -19.23 22.93
C TRP A 84 28.20 -19.06 21.49
N PRO A 85 28.75 -20.14 20.89
CA PRO A 85 29.44 -20.05 19.60
C PRO A 85 28.58 -19.52 18.44
N MET A 86 27.23 -19.58 18.52
CA MET A 86 26.32 -19.11 17.50
C MET A 86 25.87 -17.64 17.70
N VAL A 87 26.21 -17.02 18.82
CA VAL A 87 25.84 -15.63 19.11
C VAL A 87 26.96 -14.70 18.70
N SER A 88 26.66 -13.70 17.87
CA SER A 88 27.63 -12.73 17.36
C SER A 88 27.55 -11.36 18.03
N ASP A 89 26.34 -10.96 18.46
CA ASP A 89 26.10 -9.67 19.09
C ASP A 89 24.86 -9.74 20.01
N VAL A 90 24.82 -8.89 21.03
CA VAL A 90 23.71 -8.75 21.98
C VAL A 90 23.39 -7.27 22.17
N LYS A 91 22.17 -6.89 21.88
CA LYS A 91 21.66 -5.51 22.00
C LYS A 91 20.38 -5.47 22.82
N SER A 92 20.20 -4.43 23.60
CA SER A 92 18.92 -4.15 24.26
C SER A 92 17.94 -3.55 23.26
N VAL A 93 16.67 -3.99 23.32
CA VAL A 93 15.55 -3.42 22.56
C VAL A 93 14.45 -2.91 23.47
N GLU A 94 14.65 -2.97 24.78
CA GLU A 94 13.76 -2.64 25.90
C GLU A 94 12.26 -2.81 25.65
N CYS A 95 11.59 -3.43 26.61
CA CYS A 95 10.14 -3.53 26.67
C CYS A 95 9.74 -3.36 28.14
N LEU A 96 9.00 -2.30 28.46
CA LEU A 96 8.33 -2.16 29.73
C LEU A 96 6.84 -2.47 29.55
N PRO A 97 6.14 -3.05 30.57
CA PRO A 97 4.73 -3.35 30.44
C PRO A 97 3.92 -2.07 30.27
N SER A 98 3.02 -2.07 29.27
CA SER A 98 2.11 -0.96 28.95
C SER A 98 1.20 -0.62 30.14
N SER A 99 1.04 0.65 30.43
CA SER A 99 -0.03 1.17 31.28
C SER A 99 -1.17 1.66 30.40
N ASP A 100 -2.34 1.04 30.51
CA ASP A 100 -3.56 1.38 29.79
C ASP A 100 -4.05 2.79 30.12
N GLU A 101 -3.72 3.81 29.33
CA GLU A 101 -4.46 5.07 29.31
C GLU A 101 -4.65 5.60 27.88
N PRO A 102 -5.88 5.93 27.46
CA PRO A 102 -6.16 6.30 26.07
C PRO A 102 -5.85 7.77 25.81
N LEU A 103 -4.99 8.06 24.83
CA LEU A 103 -4.83 9.39 24.25
C LEU A 103 -6.02 9.73 23.34
N ALA A 104 -6.81 10.72 23.74
CA ALA A 104 -7.97 11.20 23.00
C ALA A 104 -7.51 12.06 21.80
N ILE A 105 -7.72 11.56 20.59
CA ILE A 105 -7.59 12.39 19.37
C ILE A 105 -8.87 13.21 19.22
N ALA A 106 -8.78 14.52 19.44
CA ALA A 106 -9.89 15.45 19.25
C ALA A 106 -10.13 15.70 17.75
N ALA A 107 -11.29 15.30 17.26
CA ALA A 107 -11.73 15.59 15.90
C ALA A 107 -12.47 16.92 15.85
N PRO A 108 -12.09 17.88 14.98
CA PRO A 108 -12.92 19.05 14.70
C PRO A 108 -14.11 18.63 13.84
N ARG A 109 -15.31 19.07 14.22
CA ARG A 109 -16.53 18.91 13.42
C ARG A 109 -16.47 19.87 12.23
N SER A 110 -16.42 19.33 11.02
CA SER A 110 -16.62 20.10 9.79
C SER A 110 -17.98 19.76 9.18
N THR A 111 -18.79 20.79 8.93
CA THR A 111 -20.03 20.70 8.18
C THR A 111 -19.73 21.06 6.73
N THR A 112 -19.49 20.07 5.89
CA THR A 112 -19.47 20.22 4.43
C THR A 112 -20.73 19.59 3.82
N ALA A 113 -21.21 20.17 2.72
CA ALA A 113 -22.35 19.65 1.97
C ALA A 113 -22.18 18.16 1.63
N PRO A 114 -23.25 17.35 1.59
CA PRO A 114 -23.12 15.94 1.29
C PRO A 114 -22.57 15.76 -0.13
N ASP A 115 -21.46 15.04 -0.23
CA ASP A 115 -20.92 14.58 -1.49
C ASP A 115 -21.87 13.50 -2.03
N THR A 116 -22.50 13.77 -3.16
CA THR A 116 -23.51 12.89 -3.77
C THR A 116 -22.89 11.83 -4.68
N SER A 117 -21.55 11.69 -4.69
CA SER A 117 -20.87 10.67 -5.48
C SER A 117 -21.03 9.29 -4.84
N TRP A 118 -21.02 8.25 -5.65
CA TRP A 118 -21.05 6.84 -5.23
C TRP A 118 -19.98 6.50 -4.19
N TYR A 119 -18.85 7.22 -4.19
CA TYR A 119 -17.75 7.07 -3.25
C TYR A 119 -18.01 7.74 -1.89
N GLY A 120 -19.05 8.54 -1.76
CA GLY A 120 -19.36 9.29 -0.55
C GLY A 120 -18.20 10.18 -0.10
N LYS A 121 -17.86 10.14 1.19
CA LYS A 121 -16.78 10.97 1.78
C LYS A 121 -15.36 10.59 1.30
N GLY A 122 -15.19 9.42 0.68
CA GLY A 122 -13.91 8.97 0.08
C GLY A 122 -13.58 9.61 -1.26
N TRP A 123 -14.58 10.24 -1.92
CA TRP A 123 -14.46 10.78 -3.27
C TRP A 123 -13.19 11.62 -3.50
N LYS A 124 -12.93 12.58 -2.61
CA LYS A 124 -11.82 13.51 -2.79
C LYS A 124 -10.44 12.83 -2.75
N ALA A 125 -10.27 11.83 -1.90
CA ALA A 125 -9.03 11.07 -1.81
C ALA A 125 -8.72 10.35 -3.14
N LEU A 126 -9.73 9.74 -3.74
CA LEU A 126 -9.59 8.99 -4.99
C LEU A 126 -9.38 9.91 -6.19
N THR A 127 -10.20 10.95 -6.32
CA THR A 127 -10.12 11.88 -7.46
C THR A 127 -8.85 12.73 -7.45
N GLN A 128 -8.26 12.99 -6.28
CA GLN A 128 -6.99 13.70 -6.19
C GLN A 128 -5.85 12.94 -6.88
N LEU A 129 -5.88 11.61 -6.85
CA LEU A 129 -4.92 10.71 -7.51
C LEU A 129 -5.43 10.22 -8.88
N ASN A 130 -6.65 10.55 -9.28
CA ASN A 130 -7.35 9.91 -10.40
C ASN A 130 -7.47 8.37 -10.26
N ALA A 131 -7.54 7.85 -9.04
CA ALA A 131 -7.76 6.43 -8.76
C ALA A 131 -9.19 5.99 -9.11
N ASP A 132 -10.16 6.89 -9.02
CA ASP A 132 -11.54 6.69 -9.49
C ASP A 132 -11.60 6.35 -10.99
N TRP A 133 -10.67 6.86 -11.78
CA TRP A 133 -10.53 6.48 -13.18
C TRP A 133 -10.12 5.01 -13.35
N LEU A 134 -9.19 4.50 -12.53
CA LEU A 134 -8.85 3.06 -12.52
C LEU A 134 -10.05 2.20 -12.14
N HIS A 135 -10.83 2.61 -11.13
CA HIS A 135 -12.07 1.94 -10.76
C HIS A 135 -13.08 1.93 -11.92
N GLY A 136 -13.18 3.05 -12.65
CA GLY A 136 -14.02 3.15 -13.87
C GLY A 136 -13.60 2.16 -14.96
N LEU A 137 -12.34 1.74 -14.99
CA LEU A 137 -11.82 0.70 -15.89
C LEU A 137 -11.99 -0.73 -15.33
N GLY A 138 -12.51 -0.87 -14.10
CA GLY A 138 -12.67 -2.15 -13.42
C GLY A 138 -11.44 -2.60 -12.61
N PHE A 139 -10.43 -1.74 -12.44
CA PHE A 139 -9.27 -2.02 -11.59
C PHE A 139 -9.54 -1.52 -10.18
N THR A 140 -9.95 -2.41 -9.30
CA THR A 140 -10.36 -2.16 -7.91
C THR A 140 -9.49 -2.87 -6.88
N GLY A 141 -8.34 -3.39 -7.33
CA GLY A 141 -7.38 -4.13 -6.52
C GLY A 141 -7.55 -5.65 -6.55
N GLN A 142 -8.48 -6.19 -7.32
CA GLN A 142 -8.76 -7.62 -7.37
C GLN A 142 -7.50 -8.44 -7.73
N GLY A 143 -7.21 -9.48 -6.93
CA GLY A 143 -6.06 -10.36 -7.10
C GLY A 143 -4.74 -9.80 -6.52
N MET A 144 -4.74 -8.56 -6.04
CA MET A 144 -3.63 -7.99 -5.29
C MET A 144 -3.77 -8.29 -3.79
N THR A 145 -2.68 -8.66 -3.14
CA THR A 145 -2.66 -8.89 -1.68
C THR A 145 -1.84 -7.83 -0.99
N ILE A 146 -2.45 -7.13 -0.03
CA ILE A 146 -1.85 -6.02 0.72
C ILE A 146 -1.71 -6.44 2.19
N ALA A 147 -0.49 -6.47 2.72
CA ALA A 147 -0.26 -6.55 4.16
C ALA A 147 -0.46 -5.16 4.79
N VAL A 148 -1.19 -5.10 5.90
CA VAL A 148 -1.41 -3.87 6.67
C VAL A 148 -0.78 -4.06 8.04
N LEU A 149 0.28 -3.29 8.33
CA LEU A 149 1.02 -3.33 9.58
C LEU A 149 0.64 -2.10 10.40
N ASP A 150 0.04 -2.31 11.59
CA ASP A 150 -0.56 -1.22 12.37
C ASP A 150 -0.70 -1.60 13.86
N ALA A 151 -1.23 -0.67 14.68
CA ALA A 151 -1.39 -0.81 16.13
C ALA A 151 -2.57 -1.71 16.56
N GLY A 152 -3.46 -2.11 15.65
CA GLY A 152 -4.63 -2.94 15.92
C GLY A 152 -5.80 -2.62 15.01
N PHE A 153 -6.81 -3.50 15.00
CA PHE A 153 -7.91 -3.49 14.05
C PHE A 153 -9.27 -3.64 14.75
N GLU A 154 -9.49 -2.83 15.79
CA GLU A 154 -10.70 -2.86 16.61
C GLU A 154 -11.97 -2.89 15.77
N ASN A 155 -12.83 -3.91 16.01
CA ASN A 155 -14.15 -4.10 15.40
C ASN A 155 -14.17 -4.33 13.86
N VAL A 156 -13.05 -4.58 13.19
CA VAL A 156 -13.01 -4.82 11.73
C VAL A 156 -13.93 -5.97 11.31
N GLU A 157 -14.05 -7.02 12.14
CA GLU A 157 -14.89 -8.19 11.88
C GLU A 157 -16.39 -7.87 11.92
N SER A 158 -16.79 -6.78 12.58
CA SER A 158 -18.19 -6.45 12.82
C SER A 158 -18.70 -5.21 12.08
N LEU A 159 -17.79 -4.33 11.64
CA LEU A 159 -18.17 -3.07 10.99
C LEU A 159 -18.78 -3.29 9.60
N PRO A 160 -19.94 -2.67 9.29
CA PRO A 160 -20.63 -2.86 8.02
C PRO A 160 -19.79 -2.53 6.78
N ILE A 161 -18.83 -1.61 6.91
CA ILE A 161 -17.98 -1.18 5.80
C ILE A 161 -17.03 -2.29 5.31
N PHE A 162 -16.74 -3.30 6.13
CA PHE A 162 -15.88 -4.44 5.79
C PHE A 162 -16.65 -5.71 5.45
N GLN A 163 -18.00 -5.71 5.57
CA GLN A 163 -18.83 -6.91 5.37
C GLN A 163 -18.66 -7.53 3.98
N LYS A 164 -18.48 -6.71 2.93
CA LYS A 164 -18.20 -7.21 1.58
C LYS A 164 -16.89 -8.00 1.57
N ALA A 165 -15.81 -7.44 2.11
CA ALA A 165 -14.51 -8.09 2.13
C ALA A 165 -14.51 -9.39 2.97
N TRP A 166 -15.23 -9.40 4.11
CA TRP A 166 -15.41 -10.61 4.92
C TRP A 166 -16.22 -11.70 4.21
N SER A 167 -17.34 -11.33 3.58
CA SER A 167 -18.19 -12.31 2.88
C SER A 167 -17.52 -12.93 1.65
N GLU A 168 -16.52 -12.26 1.10
CA GLU A 168 -15.71 -12.70 -0.03
C GLU A 168 -14.36 -13.29 0.41
N GLU A 169 -14.16 -13.52 1.71
CA GLU A 169 -12.96 -14.11 2.31
C GLU A 169 -11.65 -13.37 1.92
N ARG A 170 -11.70 -12.01 1.84
CA ARG A 170 -10.57 -11.17 1.42
C ARG A 170 -9.84 -10.47 2.56
N ILE A 171 -10.27 -10.65 3.82
CA ILE A 171 -9.54 -10.20 5.01
C ILE A 171 -9.03 -11.44 5.75
N HIS A 172 -7.72 -11.47 5.97
CA HIS A 172 -7.02 -12.58 6.61
C HIS A 172 -6.27 -12.07 7.84
N GLU A 173 -6.23 -12.88 8.88
CA GLU A 173 -5.36 -12.63 10.02
C GLU A 173 -3.93 -13.03 9.66
N GLY A 174 -3.00 -12.11 9.87
CA GLY A 174 -1.57 -12.35 9.84
C GLY A 174 -1.05 -12.75 11.22
N VAL A 175 -0.10 -11.98 11.74
CA VAL A 175 0.51 -12.22 13.05
C VAL A 175 0.23 -11.02 13.97
N ASP A 176 -0.21 -11.28 15.20
CA ASP A 176 -0.04 -10.34 16.31
C ASP A 176 1.37 -10.55 16.87
N ALA A 177 2.33 -9.73 16.41
CA ALA A 177 3.72 -9.87 16.81
C ALA A 177 3.94 -9.57 18.30
N MET A 178 3.02 -8.84 18.92
CA MET A 178 3.04 -8.53 20.36
C MET A 178 2.46 -9.65 21.22
N GLN A 179 1.82 -10.64 20.61
CA GLN A 179 1.20 -11.80 21.28
C GLN A 179 0.22 -11.40 22.39
N SER A 180 -0.52 -10.30 22.18
CA SER A 180 -1.40 -9.72 23.18
C SER A 180 -2.68 -10.52 23.37
N GLN A 181 -3.27 -10.43 24.57
CA GLN A 181 -4.58 -11.06 24.81
C GLN A 181 -5.68 -10.38 23.97
N GLY A 182 -6.54 -11.18 23.35
CA GLY A 182 -7.68 -10.69 22.56
C GLY A 182 -7.44 -10.65 21.05
N GLY A 183 -6.21 -10.85 20.57
CA GLY A 183 -5.89 -10.91 19.15
C GLY A 183 -6.01 -9.55 18.43
N LEU A 184 -5.91 -9.55 17.11
CA LEU A 184 -5.81 -8.36 16.26
C LEU A 184 -6.99 -7.38 16.40
N PHE A 185 -8.21 -7.88 16.66
CA PHE A 185 -9.46 -7.10 16.63
C PHE A 185 -9.88 -6.51 17.97
N ALA A 186 -9.13 -6.78 19.04
CA ALA A 186 -9.44 -6.29 20.39
C ALA A 186 -8.64 -5.05 20.80
N HIS A 187 -7.73 -4.61 19.94
CA HIS A 187 -6.80 -3.52 20.22
C HIS A 187 -7.09 -2.29 19.35
N HIS A 188 -6.22 -1.32 19.44
CA HIS A 188 -6.37 0.04 18.95
C HIS A 188 -7.01 0.15 17.54
N ARG A 189 -7.88 1.16 17.37
CA ARG A 189 -8.69 1.40 16.15
C ARG A 189 -7.93 2.04 14.98
N HIS A 190 -6.63 2.36 15.12
CA HIS A 190 -5.89 3.08 14.08
C HIS A 190 -5.81 2.25 12.79
N GLY A 191 -5.47 0.98 12.87
CA GLY A 191 -5.46 0.07 11.72
C GLY A 191 -6.85 -0.14 11.10
N THR A 192 -7.92 -0.08 11.90
CA THR A 192 -9.31 -0.07 11.36
C THR A 192 -9.55 1.14 10.47
N ALA A 193 -9.11 2.33 10.91
CA ALA A 193 -9.22 3.56 10.15
C ALA A 193 -8.39 3.51 8.86
N VAL A 194 -7.15 3.04 8.95
CA VAL A 194 -6.22 2.83 7.83
C VAL A 194 -6.79 1.84 6.82
N LEU A 195 -7.17 0.64 7.27
CA LEU A 195 -7.77 -0.39 6.41
C LEU A 195 -9.02 0.14 5.68
N GLY A 196 -9.85 0.93 6.37
CA GLY A 196 -11.08 1.48 5.80
C GLY A 196 -10.84 2.44 4.63
N THR A 197 -9.69 3.10 4.56
CA THR A 197 -9.34 3.97 3.42
C THR A 197 -8.97 3.18 2.16
N MET A 198 -8.65 1.89 2.30
CA MET A 198 -8.35 0.95 1.20
C MET A 198 -9.50 -0.02 0.94
N ALA A 199 -9.85 -0.83 1.93
CA ALA A 199 -10.80 -1.95 1.83
C ALA A 199 -12.26 -1.53 1.98
N GLY A 200 -12.53 -0.32 2.48
CA GLY A 200 -13.87 0.13 2.80
C GLY A 200 -14.83 0.03 1.62
N TYR A 201 -16.02 -0.55 1.85
CA TYR A 201 -17.07 -0.62 0.85
C TYR A 201 -18.44 -0.35 1.47
N LEU A 202 -18.77 0.92 1.60
CA LEU A 202 -20.09 1.37 2.06
C LEU A 202 -20.59 2.47 1.11
N LYS A 203 -21.41 2.04 0.15
CA LYS A 203 -21.93 2.91 -0.91
C LYS A 203 -22.53 4.19 -0.34
N ASP A 204 -22.33 5.32 -1.03
CA ASP A 204 -22.77 6.67 -0.66
C ASP A 204 -22.21 7.17 0.70
N SER A 205 -21.30 6.43 1.33
CA SER A 205 -20.69 6.79 2.61
C SER A 205 -19.16 6.85 2.53
N LEU A 206 -18.52 5.71 2.21
CA LEU A 206 -17.08 5.61 1.99
C LEU A 206 -16.75 4.37 1.15
N ILE A 207 -16.12 4.58 0.00
CA ILE A 207 -15.45 3.55 -0.77
C ILE A 207 -13.96 3.81 -0.69
N GLY A 208 -13.19 2.78 -0.36
CA GLY A 208 -11.73 2.84 -0.27
C GLY A 208 -11.04 2.78 -1.61
N SER A 209 -9.72 2.91 -1.60
CA SER A 209 -8.90 3.01 -2.82
C SER A 209 -8.62 1.66 -3.50
N ALA A 210 -8.81 0.52 -2.81
CA ALA A 210 -8.72 -0.83 -3.39
C ALA A 210 -9.76 -1.78 -2.76
N PRO A 211 -11.07 -1.53 -2.98
CA PRO A 211 -12.13 -2.22 -2.24
C PRO A 211 -12.23 -3.72 -2.56
N ASP A 212 -11.57 -4.21 -3.58
CA ASP A 212 -11.58 -5.62 -4.00
C ASP A 212 -10.21 -6.34 -3.87
N ALA A 213 -9.22 -5.70 -3.22
CA ALA A 213 -7.95 -6.35 -2.87
C ALA A 213 -8.12 -7.33 -1.71
N ASP A 214 -7.19 -8.29 -1.59
CA ASP A 214 -7.03 -9.15 -0.42
C ASP A 214 -6.15 -8.45 0.62
N TYR A 215 -6.49 -8.59 1.90
CA TYR A 215 -5.78 -7.93 3.00
C TYR A 215 -5.30 -8.96 4.02
N VAL A 216 -4.04 -8.81 4.47
CA VAL A 216 -3.49 -9.58 5.59
C VAL A 216 -3.12 -8.58 6.68
N LEU A 217 -3.69 -8.74 7.88
CA LEU A 217 -3.59 -7.77 8.97
C LEU A 217 -2.52 -8.20 9.98
N TYR A 218 -1.66 -7.26 10.38
CA TYR A 218 -0.58 -7.48 11.34
C TYR A 218 -0.61 -6.42 12.42
N ARG A 219 -0.54 -6.83 13.67
CA ARG A 219 -0.33 -5.91 14.78
C ARG A 219 1.14 -5.91 15.16
N THR A 220 1.78 -4.74 15.05
CA THR A 220 3.21 -4.54 15.21
C THR A 220 3.57 -3.39 16.14
N GLU A 221 2.57 -2.70 16.71
CA GLU A 221 2.76 -1.47 17.47
C GLU A 221 1.83 -1.42 18.68
N ASP A 222 2.34 -0.89 19.79
CA ASP A 222 1.54 -0.46 20.93
C ASP A 222 1.23 1.03 20.81
N ALA A 223 -0.04 1.37 20.62
CA ALA A 223 -0.47 2.76 20.46
C ALA A 223 -0.25 3.65 21.71
N TYR A 224 0.18 3.08 22.83
CA TYR A 224 0.31 3.76 24.13
C TYR A 224 1.76 3.88 24.62
N SER A 225 2.68 3.24 23.93
CA SER A 225 4.12 3.27 24.24
C SER A 225 4.93 3.21 22.95
N GLU A 226 6.19 3.63 23.01
CA GLU A 226 7.09 3.66 21.86
C GLU A 226 8.44 3.07 22.29
N TYR A 227 8.66 1.78 21.95
CA TYR A 227 9.89 1.08 22.29
C TYR A 227 10.57 0.49 21.07
N LEU A 228 11.90 0.38 21.12
CA LEU A 228 12.72 -0.11 20.01
C LEU A 228 12.34 -1.55 19.56
N ILE A 229 11.75 -2.34 20.43
CA ILE A 229 11.27 -3.69 20.10
C ILE A 229 10.18 -3.68 19.02
N GLU A 230 9.46 -2.57 18.83
CA GLU A 230 8.41 -2.46 17.81
C GLU A 230 8.98 -2.55 16.39
N GLU A 231 10.23 -2.14 16.19
CA GLU A 231 10.93 -2.41 14.94
C GLU A 231 11.09 -3.93 14.69
N ASP A 232 11.37 -4.73 15.74
CA ASP A 232 11.46 -6.19 15.62
C ASP A 232 10.07 -6.84 15.37
N TYR A 233 9.00 -6.29 15.96
CA TYR A 233 7.63 -6.72 15.65
C TYR A 233 7.30 -6.47 14.18
N TRP A 234 7.65 -5.29 13.67
CA TRP A 234 7.48 -4.95 12.26
C TRP A 234 8.27 -5.89 11.34
N VAL A 235 9.54 -6.18 11.67
CA VAL A 235 10.39 -7.11 10.91
C VAL A 235 9.77 -8.49 10.84
N THR A 236 9.29 -9.01 11.97
CA THR A 236 8.63 -10.32 12.05
C THR A 236 7.38 -10.39 11.15
N ALA A 237 6.55 -9.34 11.17
CA ALA A 237 5.38 -9.23 10.31
C ALA A 237 5.76 -9.14 8.82
N ALA A 238 6.78 -8.36 8.47
CA ALA A 238 7.25 -8.21 7.10
C ALA A 238 7.81 -9.52 6.53
N GLU A 239 8.57 -10.27 7.33
CA GLU A 239 9.09 -11.59 6.96
C GLU A 239 7.99 -12.63 6.76
N HIS A 240 6.95 -12.60 7.59
CA HIS A 240 5.77 -13.46 7.44
C HIS A 240 5.00 -13.08 6.17
N ALA A 241 4.77 -11.79 5.93
CA ALA A 241 4.12 -11.27 4.74
C ALA A 241 4.88 -11.64 3.45
N ASP A 242 6.24 -11.55 3.47
CA ASP A 242 7.09 -12.03 2.39
C ASP A 242 6.91 -13.53 2.14
N SER A 243 6.89 -14.33 3.20
CA SER A 243 6.73 -15.78 3.09
C SER A 243 5.36 -16.19 2.57
N LEU A 244 4.29 -15.46 2.93
CA LEU A 244 2.94 -15.63 2.38
C LEU A 244 2.84 -15.21 0.90
N GLY A 245 3.72 -14.30 0.45
CA GLY A 245 3.74 -13.82 -0.92
C GLY A 245 2.80 -12.65 -1.17
N VAL A 246 2.68 -11.71 -0.22
CA VAL A 246 1.94 -10.46 -0.46
C VAL A 246 2.60 -9.67 -1.60
N ASP A 247 1.81 -8.92 -2.33
CA ASP A 247 2.31 -8.06 -3.40
C ASP A 247 2.76 -6.70 -2.84
N MET A 248 2.02 -6.19 -1.84
CA MET A 248 2.25 -4.88 -1.25
C MET A 248 2.20 -4.91 0.27
N MET A 249 2.83 -3.92 0.91
CA MET A 249 2.69 -3.64 2.34
C MET A 249 2.35 -2.18 2.54
N ASN A 250 1.38 -1.89 3.42
CA ASN A 250 1.10 -0.54 3.92
C ASN A 250 1.56 -0.43 5.36
N THR A 251 2.42 0.56 5.64
CA THR A 251 2.93 0.91 6.96
C THR A 251 2.49 2.33 7.29
N SER A 252 1.53 2.47 8.22
CA SER A 252 1.02 3.78 8.64
C SER A 252 1.55 4.21 10.01
N LEU A 253 2.76 3.81 10.33
CA LEU A 253 3.50 4.07 11.56
C LEU A 253 4.92 4.58 11.23
N GLY A 254 5.66 5.01 12.25
CA GLY A 254 7.05 5.41 12.02
C GLY A 254 7.75 5.93 13.27
N TYR A 255 9.02 5.58 13.41
CA TYR A 255 9.84 5.73 14.61
C TYR A 255 10.92 6.81 14.44
N SER A 256 11.11 7.59 15.49
CA SER A 256 12.21 8.56 15.60
C SER A 256 12.60 8.79 17.06
N LEU A 257 11.62 8.95 17.94
CA LEU A 257 11.81 9.20 19.37
C LEU A 257 11.09 8.08 20.13
N PHE A 258 11.76 7.52 21.12
CA PHE A 258 11.27 6.44 21.96
C PHE A 258 11.05 6.93 23.41
N ASP A 259 10.28 6.18 24.18
CA ASP A 259 10.07 6.43 25.60
C ASP A 259 11.38 6.34 26.38
N ASP A 260 12.27 5.44 26.01
CA ASP A 260 13.67 5.52 26.38
C ASP A 260 14.45 6.38 25.38
N SER A 261 14.77 7.60 25.77
CA SER A 261 15.49 8.55 24.92
C SER A 261 16.88 8.10 24.51
N THR A 262 17.46 7.06 25.14
CA THR A 262 18.77 6.49 24.74
C THR A 262 18.67 5.67 23.47
N ALA A 263 17.45 5.21 23.11
CA ALA A 263 17.14 4.49 21.90
C ALA A 263 16.73 5.41 20.72
N ASN A 264 16.60 6.72 20.94
CA ASN A 264 16.18 7.67 19.92
C ASN A 264 17.06 7.60 18.68
N HIS A 265 16.41 7.58 17.53
CA HIS A 265 17.12 7.76 16.26
C HIS A 265 17.61 9.20 16.10
N SER A 266 18.72 9.36 15.42
CA SER A 266 19.22 10.63 14.93
C SER A 266 18.83 10.83 13.46
N TYR A 267 18.96 12.05 12.95
CA TYR A 267 18.73 12.30 11.52
C TYR A 267 19.69 11.49 10.63
N GLU A 268 20.93 11.30 11.08
CA GLU A 268 21.97 10.54 10.38
C GLU A 268 21.60 9.07 10.18
N ASP A 269 20.72 8.51 11.02
CA ASP A 269 20.21 7.14 10.89
C ASP A 269 19.20 6.99 9.76
N LEU A 270 18.60 8.09 9.29
CA LEU A 270 17.62 8.08 8.20
C LEU A 270 18.28 7.97 6.81
N ASN A 271 19.01 6.91 6.56
CA ASN A 271 19.79 6.66 5.34
C ASN A 271 19.40 5.36 4.61
N GLY A 272 18.33 4.70 5.07
CA GLY A 272 17.77 3.46 4.52
C GLY A 272 18.41 2.17 5.06
N VAL A 273 19.41 2.29 5.93
CA VAL A 273 20.09 1.15 6.57
C VAL A 273 20.50 1.44 8.02
N GLY A 274 20.32 2.67 8.50
CA GLY A 274 20.77 3.09 9.83
C GLY A 274 19.86 2.56 10.96
N THR A 275 18.58 2.34 10.68
CA THR A 275 17.65 1.71 11.60
C THR A 275 17.29 0.29 11.15
N ARG A 276 16.91 -0.56 12.10
CA ARG A 276 16.59 -1.96 11.83
C ARG A 276 15.35 -2.07 10.93
N ILE A 277 14.33 -1.28 11.20
CA ILE A 277 13.09 -1.25 10.40
C ILE A 277 13.35 -0.73 8.97
N SER A 278 14.17 0.32 8.77
CA SER A 278 14.48 0.85 7.44
C SER A 278 15.30 -0.14 6.61
N GLN A 279 16.22 -0.85 7.24
CA GLN A 279 16.96 -1.91 6.57
C GLN A 279 16.04 -3.06 6.15
N ALA A 280 15.11 -3.48 7.01
CA ALA A 280 14.15 -4.53 6.70
C ALA A 280 13.17 -4.10 5.59
N ALA A 281 12.70 -2.84 5.60
CA ALA A 281 11.84 -2.30 4.55
C ALA A 281 12.57 -2.22 3.19
N THR A 282 13.86 -1.88 3.21
CA THR A 282 14.73 -1.96 2.02
C THR A 282 14.80 -3.39 1.49
N TRP A 283 15.02 -4.39 2.34
CA TRP A 283 15.04 -5.79 1.94
C TRP A 283 13.68 -6.29 1.44
N ALA A 284 12.57 -5.86 2.07
CA ALA A 284 11.23 -6.19 1.59
C ALA A 284 11.02 -5.71 0.13
N ALA A 285 11.46 -4.48 -0.18
CA ALA A 285 11.43 -3.94 -1.52
C ALA A 285 12.33 -4.73 -2.49
N GLU A 286 13.55 -5.10 -2.08
CA GLU A 286 14.47 -5.94 -2.86
C GLU A 286 13.91 -7.34 -3.11
N LYS A 287 13.02 -7.84 -2.23
CA LYS A 287 12.30 -9.11 -2.40
C LYS A 287 11.04 -8.98 -3.27
N GLY A 288 10.80 -7.80 -3.86
CA GLY A 288 9.74 -7.53 -4.83
C GLY A 288 8.39 -7.21 -4.21
N ILE A 289 8.35 -6.76 -2.96
CA ILE A 289 7.17 -6.23 -2.31
C ILE A 289 7.15 -4.71 -2.50
N LEU A 290 6.04 -4.13 -2.97
CA LEU A 290 5.91 -2.69 -3.01
C LEU A 290 5.47 -2.17 -1.64
N CYS A 291 6.41 -1.67 -0.86
CA CYS A 291 6.15 -1.09 0.46
C CYS A 291 5.71 0.36 0.30
N VAL A 292 4.56 0.72 0.86
CA VAL A 292 4.05 2.09 0.94
C VAL A 292 4.03 2.51 2.41
N THR A 293 4.68 3.63 2.72
CA THR A 293 4.93 4.07 4.10
C THR A 293 4.53 5.52 4.29
N SER A 294 3.96 5.84 5.45
CA SER A 294 3.68 7.22 5.84
C SER A 294 4.96 8.01 6.13
N ALA A 295 4.99 9.30 5.75
CA ALA A 295 6.17 10.17 5.95
C ALA A 295 6.40 10.58 7.41
N GLY A 296 5.44 10.32 8.32
CA GLY A 296 5.45 10.82 9.69
C GLY A 296 4.71 12.15 9.83
N ASN A 297 4.40 12.52 11.10
CA ASN A 297 3.53 13.65 11.42
C ASN A 297 4.24 14.74 12.23
N SER A 298 5.56 14.80 12.19
CA SER A 298 6.39 15.71 12.99
C SER A 298 6.96 16.91 12.20
N GLY A 299 6.45 17.18 10.96
CA GLY A 299 6.98 18.19 10.06
C GLY A 299 6.98 19.62 10.63
N ASN A 300 6.03 19.96 11.51
CA ASN A 300 5.98 21.22 12.25
C ASN A 300 6.47 21.11 13.70
N GLY A 301 7.00 19.94 14.10
CA GLY A 301 7.59 19.68 15.41
C GLY A 301 9.11 19.86 15.43
N ALA A 302 9.73 19.53 16.57
CA ALA A 302 11.17 19.61 16.76
C ALA A 302 11.95 18.60 15.89
N TRP A 303 11.37 17.43 15.60
CA TRP A 303 11.97 16.43 14.73
C TRP A 303 12.00 16.87 13.26
N HIS A 304 10.93 17.45 12.76
CA HIS A 304 10.77 18.02 11.41
C HIS A 304 10.79 17.00 10.25
N TYR A 305 11.67 16.02 10.29
CA TYR A 305 11.95 15.11 9.18
C TYR A 305 10.94 13.95 9.09
N ILE A 306 11.08 13.14 8.04
CA ILE A 306 10.43 11.83 7.94
C ILE A 306 10.86 10.95 9.11
N THR A 307 10.13 9.86 9.35
CA THR A 307 10.43 8.86 10.40
C THR A 307 10.77 7.51 9.77
N ALA A 308 11.64 6.71 10.41
CA ALA A 308 11.89 5.34 9.93
C ALA A 308 10.57 4.52 9.98
N PRO A 309 10.25 3.71 8.94
CA PRO A 309 11.07 3.32 7.80
C PRO A 309 10.86 4.16 6.52
N ALA A 310 10.31 5.39 6.59
CA ALA A 310 10.04 6.21 5.42
C ALA A 310 11.32 6.57 4.61
N ASP A 311 12.48 6.47 5.22
CA ASP A 311 13.80 6.66 4.60
C ASP A 311 14.32 5.42 3.83
N ALA A 312 13.67 4.27 3.94
CA ALA A 312 14.13 3.02 3.32
C ALA A 312 14.26 3.15 1.79
N LYS A 313 15.14 2.33 1.21
CA LYS A 313 15.40 2.32 -0.24
C LYS A 313 14.36 1.45 -0.97
N GLY A 314 13.98 1.88 -2.18
CA GLY A 314 13.07 1.11 -3.02
C GLY A 314 11.59 1.12 -2.59
N ILE A 315 11.24 1.76 -1.49
CA ILE A 315 9.87 1.92 -1.02
C ILE A 315 9.21 3.19 -1.60
N LEU A 316 7.90 3.34 -1.41
CA LEU A 316 7.11 4.52 -1.77
C LEU A 316 6.65 5.24 -0.50
N THR A 317 7.22 6.39 -0.19
CA THR A 317 6.85 7.20 0.98
C THR A 317 5.82 8.24 0.61
N ALA A 318 4.69 8.25 1.33
CA ALA A 318 3.57 9.16 1.10
C ALA A 318 3.51 10.27 2.17
N GLY A 319 3.63 11.51 1.74
CA GLY A 319 3.36 12.70 2.55
C GLY A 319 1.91 13.14 2.46
N ALA A 320 1.52 14.13 3.29
CA ALA A 320 0.15 14.60 3.40
C ALA A 320 -0.06 15.97 2.74
N VAL A 321 -1.15 16.06 1.98
CA VAL A 321 -1.72 17.32 1.48
C VAL A 321 -3.18 17.46 1.90
N ASP A 322 -3.73 18.67 1.75
CA ASP A 322 -5.16 18.93 1.90
C ASP A 322 -5.95 18.68 0.61
N ALA A 323 -7.26 18.98 0.63
CA ALA A 323 -8.13 18.83 -0.52
C ALA A 323 -7.81 19.79 -1.70
N ALA A 324 -7.09 20.87 -1.46
CA ALA A 324 -6.61 21.78 -2.51
C ALA A 324 -5.25 21.35 -3.10
N GLY A 325 -4.58 20.37 -2.47
CA GLY A 325 -3.24 19.90 -2.86
C GLY A 325 -2.12 20.65 -2.15
N GLU A 326 -2.45 21.46 -1.14
CA GLU A 326 -1.46 22.20 -0.36
C GLU A 326 -0.81 21.31 0.69
N HIS A 327 0.49 21.47 0.91
CA HIS A 327 1.27 20.71 1.88
C HIS A 327 0.69 20.83 3.30
N ALA A 328 0.50 19.70 3.97
CA ALA A 328 0.06 19.66 5.36
C ALA A 328 1.26 19.98 6.29
N PRO A 329 1.18 21.01 7.16
CA PRO A 329 2.33 21.43 7.97
C PRO A 329 2.93 20.34 8.87
N PHE A 330 2.12 19.33 9.25
CA PHE A 330 2.59 18.22 10.08
C PHE A 330 3.34 17.15 9.28
N SER A 331 3.17 17.08 7.93
CA SER A 331 3.81 16.05 7.12
C SER A 331 5.33 16.13 7.22
N GLY A 332 5.98 14.98 7.50
CA GLY A 332 7.43 14.91 7.60
C GLY A 332 8.14 15.30 6.31
N TRP A 333 9.26 15.97 6.44
CA TRP A 333 10.09 16.51 5.37
C TRP A 333 11.29 15.60 5.09
N GLY A 334 11.73 15.55 3.84
CA GLY A 334 13.07 15.10 3.48
C GLY A 334 14.13 16.22 3.62
N PRO A 335 15.29 16.01 3.02
CA PRO A 335 15.72 14.76 2.38
C PRO A 335 16.04 13.66 3.41
N THR A 336 16.39 12.46 2.94
CA THR A 336 17.07 11.48 3.81
C THR A 336 18.49 11.92 4.13
N ALA A 337 19.11 11.35 5.15
CA ALA A 337 20.49 11.70 5.54
C ALA A 337 21.52 11.40 4.43
N ASP A 338 21.24 10.44 3.53
CA ASP A 338 22.04 10.16 2.34
C ASP A 338 21.60 10.97 1.09
N GLY A 339 20.74 12.00 1.26
CA GLY A 339 20.40 13.01 0.27
C GLY A 339 19.34 12.61 -0.76
N ARG A 340 18.57 11.52 -0.53
CA ARG A 340 17.45 11.14 -1.40
C ARG A 340 16.23 12.02 -1.11
N ILE A 341 15.50 12.36 -2.17
CA ILE A 341 14.23 13.08 -2.06
C ILE A 341 13.21 12.20 -1.36
N LYS A 342 12.60 12.74 -0.32
CA LYS A 342 11.46 12.20 0.42
C LYS A 342 10.56 13.36 0.92
N PRO A 343 9.25 13.11 1.12
CA PRO A 343 8.52 11.90 0.71
C PRO A 343 8.63 11.68 -0.80
N ASP A 344 8.34 10.48 -1.29
CA ASP A 344 8.35 10.24 -2.75
C ASP A 344 7.17 10.95 -3.42
N VAL A 345 5.95 10.81 -2.84
CA VAL A 345 4.69 11.35 -3.38
C VAL A 345 3.80 11.90 -2.27
N MET A 346 2.73 12.60 -2.66
CA MET A 346 1.77 13.21 -1.76
C MET A 346 0.35 12.71 -2.04
N ALA A 347 -0.48 12.59 -0.98
CA ALA A 347 -1.91 12.32 -1.11
C ALA A 347 -2.70 12.98 0.02
N LEU A 348 -4.04 12.93 -0.05
CA LEU A 348 -4.93 13.50 0.95
C LEU A 348 -4.64 12.93 2.34
N GLY A 349 -4.15 13.78 3.26
CA GLY A 349 -3.93 13.45 4.66
C GLY A 349 -4.56 14.46 5.61
N VAL A 350 -5.17 15.54 5.08
CA VAL A 350 -5.92 16.53 5.86
C VAL A 350 -7.41 16.31 5.66
N GLN A 351 -8.15 16.10 6.76
CA GLN A 351 -9.59 15.81 6.72
C GLN A 351 -9.92 14.58 5.85
N ALA A 352 -9.03 13.60 5.79
CA ALA A 352 -9.27 12.33 5.14
C ALA A 352 -10.41 11.57 5.83
N ALA A 353 -11.28 10.95 5.04
CA ALA A 353 -12.41 10.20 5.54
C ALA A 353 -11.99 8.77 5.94
N TYR A 354 -12.45 8.30 7.10
CA TYR A 354 -12.16 6.96 7.60
C TYR A 354 -13.34 6.40 8.43
N PRO A 355 -13.51 5.07 8.52
CA PRO A 355 -14.49 4.47 9.41
C PRO A 355 -14.03 4.55 10.86
N PHE A 356 -14.98 4.69 11.76
CA PHE A 356 -14.76 4.67 13.19
C PHE A 356 -15.47 3.48 13.85
N ALA A 357 -15.01 3.08 15.02
CA ALA A 357 -15.49 1.89 15.74
C ALA A 357 -17.01 1.87 16.04
N ASP A 358 -17.68 3.04 15.97
CA ASP A 358 -19.13 3.19 16.12
C ASP A 358 -19.91 3.14 14.80
N SER A 359 -19.30 2.64 13.74
CA SER A 359 -19.84 2.57 12.36
C SER A 359 -20.05 3.95 11.69
N THR A 360 -19.60 5.05 12.29
CA THR A 360 -19.64 6.37 11.66
C THR A 360 -18.45 6.59 10.73
N ILE A 361 -18.61 7.43 9.70
CA ILE A 361 -17.50 7.90 8.89
C ILE A 361 -17.08 9.26 9.40
N ARG A 362 -15.85 9.33 9.92
CA ARG A 362 -15.21 10.52 10.48
C ARG A 362 -14.18 11.09 9.52
N ARG A 363 -13.60 12.24 9.88
CA ARG A 363 -12.49 12.86 9.17
C ARG A 363 -11.33 13.10 10.14
N GLY A 364 -10.10 12.89 9.67
CA GLY A 364 -8.89 13.05 10.48
C GLY A 364 -7.72 13.55 9.68
N ASN A 365 -6.63 13.86 10.40
CA ASN A 365 -5.39 14.34 9.83
C ASN A 365 -4.28 13.33 10.13
N GLY A 366 -3.39 13.10 9.18
CA GLY A 366 -2.22 12.25 9.33
C GLY A 366 -1.73 11.70 8.00
N THR A 367 -0.43 11.54 7.86
CA THR A 367 0.20 10.79 6.78
C THR A 367 -0.20 9.31 6.81
N SER A 368 -0.68 8.83 7.97
CA SER A 368 -1.30 7.52 8.14
C SER A 368 -2.54 7.28 7.26
N PHE A 369 -3.17 8.36 6.74
CA PHE A 369 -4.25 8.26 5.74
C PHE A 369 -3.73 8.40 4.31
N SER A 370 -2.71 9.22 4.08
CA SER A 370 -2.11 9.40 2.75
C SER A 370 -1.50 8.10 2.23
N SER A 371 -0.76 7.39 3.08
CA SER A 371 -0.10 6.13 2.73
C SER A 371 -1.08 5.07 2.22
N PRO A 372 -2.15 4.68 2.95
CA PRO A 372 -3.07 3.67 2.47
C PRO A 372 -3.87 4.13 1.23
N ILE A 373 -4.22 5.41 1.11
CA ILE A 373 -4.87 5.94 -0.11
C ILE A 373 -3.97 5.71 -1.33
N VAL A 374 -2.67 6.02 -1.23
CA VAL A 374 -1.69 5.73 -2.28
C VAL A 374 -1.55 4.23 -2.50
N CYS A 375 -1.41 3.44 -1.43
CA CYS A 375 -1.23 2.00 -1.50
C CYS A 375 -2.35 1.32 -2.29
N GLY A 376 -3.61 1.62 -1.98
CA GLY A 376 -4.74 1.05 -2.70
C GLY A 376 -4.82 1.53 -4.16
N ALA A 377 -4.57 2.82 -4.44
CA ALA A 377 -4.51 3.32 -5.81
C ALA A 377 -3.42 2.62 -6.64
N VAL A 378 -2.26 2.37 -6.02
CA VAL A 378 -1.15 1.63 -6.65
C VAL A 378 -1.49 0.15 -6.84
N ALA A 379 -2.23 -0.47 -5.92
CA ALA A 379 -2.72 -1.85 -6.10
C ALA A 379 -3.64 -1.96 -7.33
N CYS A 380 -4.53 -0.99 -7.52
CA CYS A 380 -5.38 -0.92 -8.72
C CYS A 380 -4.57 -0.73 -10.01
N LEU A 381 -3.53 0.11 -9.96
CA LEU A 381 -2.61 0.28 -11.08
C LEU A 381 -1.85 -1.03 -11.37
N TRP A 382 -1.32 -1.69 -10.35
CA TRP A 382 -0.57 -2.94 -10.52
C TRP A 382 -1.46 -4.10 -11.01
N GLN A 383 -2.74 -4.14 -10.59
CA GLN A 383 -3.73 -5.06 -11.16
C GLN A 383 -3.82 -4.95 -12.69
N ALA A 384 -3.71 -3.74 -13.24
CA ALA A 384 -3.73 -3.51 -14.68
C ALA A 384 -2.45 -4.01 -15.38
N PHE A 385 -1.32 -4.08 -14.67
CA PHE A 385 -0.01 -4.45 -15.18
C PHE A 385 0.63 -5.60 -14.38
N PRO A 386 0.03 -6.79 -14.33
CA PRO A 386 0.45 -7.88 -13.44
C PRO A 386 1.83 -8.47 -13.76
N SER A 387 2.40 -8.17 -14.94
CA SER A 387 3.76 -8.55 -15.32
C SER A 387 4.83 -7.54 -14.89
N ALA A 388 4.43 -6.32 -14.55
CA ALA A 388 5.37 -5.30 -14.09
C ALA A 388 5.95 -5.68 -12.71
N SER A 389 7.19 -5.30 -12.46
CA SER A 389 7.83 -5.43 -11.15
C SER A 389 7.35 -4.33 -10.19
N ALA A 390 7.55 -4.54 -8.90
CA ALA A 390 7.29 -3.53 -7.88
C ALA A 390 8.06 -2.21 -8.15
N ALA A 391 9.29 -2.33 -8.64
CA ALA A 391 10.13 -1.19 -8.99
C ALA A 391 9.55 -0.39 -10.17
N GLU A 392 9.12 -1.05 -11.25
CA GLU A 392 8.51 -0.39 -12.41
C GLU A 392 7.22 0.32 -12.05
N ILE A 393 6.36 -0.30 -11.25
CA ILE A 393 5.13 0.34 -10.74
C ILE A 393 5.47 1.57 -9.89
N ARG A 394 6.41 1.43 -8.94
CA ARG A 394 6.87 2.53 -8.09
C ARG A 394 7.40 3.70 -8.93
N GLU A 395 8.27 3.43 -9.88
CA GLU A 395 8.87 4.45 -10.75
C GLU A 395 7.81 5.17 -11.59
N ALA A 396 6.84 4.45 -12.14
CA ALA A 396 5.73 5.04 -12.91
C ALA A 396 4.87 5.97 -12.04
N VAL A 397 4.60 5.57 -10.78
CA VAL A 397 3.85 6.39 -9.82
C VAL A 397 4.62 7.67 -9.47
N ILE A 398 5.92 7.58 -9.17
CA ILE A 398 6.77 8.74 -8.88
C ILE A 398 6.85 9.67 -10.10
N ALA A 399 7.07 9.11 -11.30
CA ALA A 399 7.16 9.89 -12.54
C ALA A 399 5.85 10.59 -12.92
N SER A 400 4.71 10.13 -12.41
CA SER A 400 3.40 10.75 -12.62
C SER A 400 3.12 11.96 -11.72
N GLY A 401 3.99 12.22 -10.74
CA GLY A 401 3.85 13.32 -9.80
C GLY A 401 3.95 14.69 -10.48
N HIS A 402 3.08 15.61 -10.10
CA HIS A 402 2.99 16.94 -10.75
C HIS A 402 4.24 17.81 -10.56
N LEU A 403 5.12 17.46 -9.61
CA LEU A 403 6.42 18.11 -9.36
C LEU A 403 7.60 17.25 -9.85
N PHE A 404 7.37 16.19 -10.65
CA PHE A 404 8.41 15.24 -11.04
C PHE A 404 9.67 15.91 -11.63
N THR A 405 9.51 16.97 -12.41
CA THR A 405 10.64 17.70 -13.04
C THR A 405 11.34 18.69 -12.11
N GLN A 406 10.72 19.05 -10.98
CA GLN A 406 11.25 19.98 -9.98
C GLN A 406 10.82 19.54 -8.56
N PRO A 407 11.27 18.37 -8.11
CA PRO A 407 10.91 17.85 -6.79
C PRO A 407 11.54 18.69 -5.67
N ASN A 408 10.97 18.59 -4.47
CA ASN A 408 11.47 19.28 -3.30
C ASN A 408 11.29 18.43 -2.02
N ASP A 409 11.90 18.84 -0.92
CA ASP A 409 11.96 18.06 0.32
C ASP A 409 10.64 18.05 1.11
N SER A 410 9.69 18.94 0.82
CA SER A 410 8.39 18.96 1.51
C SER A 410 7.32 18.14 0.80
N MET A 411 7.34 18.10 -0.54
CA MET A 411 6.30 17.46 -1.36
C MET A 411 6.84 16.34 -2.25
N GLY A 412 8.14 16.08 -2.21
CA GLY A 412 8.75 15.09 -3.08
C GLY A 412 8.46 15.39 -4.56
N HIS A 413 7.98 14.39 -5.28
CA HIS A 413 7.56 14.53 -6.68
C HIS A 413 6.10 15.02 -6.82
N GLY A 414 5.45 15.36 -5.69
CA GLY A 414 4.09 15.88 -5.66
C GLY A 414 3.01 14.80 -5.69
N ILE A 415 1.78 15.21 -5.99
CA ILE A 415 0.61 14.32 -6.06
C ILE A 415 0.68 13.50 -7.35
N PRO A 416 0.68 12.16 -7.28
CA PRO A 416 0.72 11.32 -8.48
C PRO A 416 -0.63 11.31 -9.21
N ASP A 417 -0.58 11.13 -10.52
CA ASP A 417 -1.76 10.92 -11.37
C ASP A 417 -1.76 9.48 -11.92
N MET A 418 -2.70 8.66 -11.50
CA MET A 418 -2.76 7.24 -11.90
C MET A 418 -3.00 7.05 -13.40
N ARG A 419 -3.55 8.04 -14.11
CA ARG A 419 -3.70 8.00 -15.57
C ARG A 419 -2.36 8.17 -16.27
N ILE A 420 -1.51 9.07 -15.74
CA ILE A 420 -0.15 9.28 -16.26
C ILE A 420 0.71 8.07 -15.97
N ALA A 421 0.65 7.53 -14.74
CA ALA A 421 1.37 6.32 -14.36
C ALA A 421 0.96 5.11 -15.23
N PHE A 422 -0.35 4.93 -15.46
CA PHE A 422 -0.88 3.91 -16.36
C PHE A 422 -0.32 4.07 -17.78
N SER A 423 -0.36 5.28 -18.32
CA SER A 423 0.13 5.55 -19.67
C SER A 423 1.64 5.31 -19.81
N ALA A 424 2.43 5.61 -18.77
CA ALA A 424 3.86 5.36 -18.75
C ALA A 424 4.20 3.85 -18.79
N LEU A 425 3.46 3.04 -18.03
CA LEU A 425 3.60 1.58 -18.03
C LEU A 425 3.18 0.96 -19.36
N ASP A 426 2.10 1.46 -19.95
CA ASP A 426 1.59 0.99 -21.23
C ASP A 426 2.58 1.31 -22.40
N ALA A 427 3.16 2.51 -22.41
CA ALA A 427 4.14 2.94 -23.41
C ALA A 427 5.50 2.23 -23.29
N GLY A 428 5.90 1.82 -22.08
CA GLY A 428 7.19 1.16 -21.82
C GLY A 428 7.27 -0.30 -22.30
N GLY A 429 6.20 -0.87 -22.84
CA GLY A 429 6.14 -2.29 -23.23
C GLY A 429 6.22 -3.26 -22.04
N ALA A 430 6.24 -2.76 -20.81
CA ALA A 430 6.07 -3.53 -19.58
C ALA A 430 4.62 -4.03 -19.46
N ALA A 431 3.73 -3.44 -20.22
CA ALA A 431 2.37 -3.87 -20.40
C ALA A 431 2.30 -4.99 -21.43
N THR A 432 2.44 -6.21 -21.02
CA THR A 432 1.59 -7.22 -21.61
C THR A 432 0.19 -7.08 -20.99
N TRP A 433 -0.43 -5.93 -21.16
CA TRP A 433 -1.87 -5.88 -21.16
C TRP A 433 -2.30 -6.73 -22.34
N LYS A 434 -2.36 -8.01 -22.11
CA LYS A 434 -3.12 -8.95 -22.90
C LYS A 434 -4.59 -8.82 -22.51
N GLY A 435 -5.11 -7.62 -22.54
CA GLY A 435 -6.43 -7.47 -23.06
C GLY A 435 -6.39 -8.18 -24.39
N SER A 436 -7.34 -9.10 -24.63
CA SER A 436 -7.51 -9.75 -25.93
C SER A 436 -7.17 -8.73 -27.03
N ALA A 437 -6.73 -9.17 -28.20
CA ALA A 437 -6.37 -8.29 -29.33
C ALA A 437 -7.40 -7.19 -29.66
N ASN A 438 -8.48 -7.09 -28.91
CA ASN A 438 -9.67 -6.28 -29.07
C ASN A 438 -10.00 -5.43 -27.82
N SER A 439 -9.03 -5.01 -27.03
CA SER A 439 -9.28 -4.20 -25.85
C SER A 439 -9.28 -2.70 -26.14
N MET A 440 -10.18 -2.01 -25.47
CA MET A 440 -10.39 -0.57 -25.62
C MET A 440 -10.52 0.11 -24.26
N VAL A 441 -9.92 1.28 -24.14
CA VAL A 441 -10.07 2.16 -22.98
C VAL A 441 -10.86 3.41 -23.39
N LEU A 442 -11.79 3.82 -22.56
CA LEU A 442 -12.56 5.06 -22.72
C LEU A 442 -12.19 6.07 -21.63
N PHE A 443 -12.05 7.32 -22.02
CA PHE A 443 -11.81 8.41 -21.07
C PHE A 443 -12.44 9.74 -21.53
N PRO A 444 -12.86 10.61 -20.60
CA PRO A 444 -13.02 10.32 -19.17
C PRO A 444 -14.11 9.28 -18.95
N ASN A 445 -13.95 8.48 -17.89
CA ASN A 445 -14.96 7.53 -17.47
C ASN A 445 -14.97 7.51 -15.92
N PRO A 446 -15.96 8.13 -15.24
CA PRO A 446 -17.17 8.78 -15.81
C PRO A 446 -16.88 10.02 -16.63
N SER A 447 -17.76 10.31 -17.59
CA SER A 447 -17.73 11.53 -18.40
C SER A 447 -18.85 12.48 -17.99
N SER A 448 -18.56 13.77 -17.94
CA SER A 448 -19.56 14.83 -17.70
C SER A 448 -19.83 15.70 -18.93
N SER A 449 -18.98 15.58 -19.96
CA SER A 449 -19.03 16.47 -21.14
C SER A 449 -19.69 15.85 -22.38
N GLY A 450 -20.10 14.58 -22.31
CA GLY A 450 -20.57 13.85 -23.50
C GLY A 450 -19.48 13.52 -24.52
N VAL A 451 -18.24 13.97 -24.32
CA VAL A 451 -17.11 13.63 -25.18
C VAL A 451 -16.46 12.35 -24.65
N VAL A 452 -16.41 11.34 -25.52
CA VAL A 452 -15.73 10.07 -25.25
C VAL A 452 -14.44 10.03 -26.07
N ARG A 453 -13.32 9.88 -25.41
CA ARG A 453 -12.06 9.54 -26.05
C ARG A 453 -11.85 8.04 -25.90
N TRP A 454 -11.33 7.41 -26.93
CA TRP A 454 -11.02 6.00 -26.92
C TRP A 454 -9.58 5.74 -27.32
N LEU A 455 -8.99 4.73 -26.71
CA LEU A 455 -7.69 4.17 -27.03
C LEU A 455 -7.87 2.67 -27.25
N ALA A 456 -7.42 2.15 -28.38
CA ALA A 456 -7.55 0.73 -28.71
C ALA A 456 -6.23 0.17 -29.27
N ASN A 457 -5.88 -1.05 -28.86
CA ASN A 457 -4.68 -1.75 -29.34
C ASN A 457 -4.93 -2.40 -30.72
N ALA A 458 -3.98 -2.24 -31.64
CA ALA A 458 -3.74 -3.04 -32.85
C ALA A 458 -4.97 -3.44 -33.69
N LEU A 459 -5.98 -2.59 -33.76
CA LEU A 459 -7.13 -2.85 -34.62
C LEU A 459 -6.92 -2.22 -36.00
N ASP A 460 -7.29 -2.92 -37.05
CA ASP A 460 -7.52 -2.33 -38.35
C ASP A 460 -8.67 -1.32 -38.21
N GLY A 461 -8.43 -0.03 -38.39
CA GLY A 461 -9.23 1.15 -38.07
C GLY A 461 -10.73 0.93 -37.85
N PRO A 462 -11.26 1.22 -36.67
CA PRO A 462 -12.69 1.23 -36.45
C PRO A 462 -13.33 2.27 -37.36
N ASP A 463 -14.45 1.93 -37.96
CA ASP A 463 -15.21 2.79 -38.87
C ASP A 463 -16.54 3.25 -38.25
N HIS A 464 -17.04 2.52 -37.25
CA HIS A 464 -18.29 2.80 -36.58
C HIS A 464 -18.18 2.61 -35.08
N TRP A 465 -19.10 3.26 -34.35
CA TRP A 465 -19.28 3.06 -32.90
C TRP A 465 -20.78 2.88 -32.57
N LYS A 466 -21.04 2.14 -31.49
CA LYS A 466 -22.38 1.98 -30.92
C LYS A 466 -22.33 2.14 -29.40
N LEU A 467 -23.38 2.72 -28.85
CA LEU A 467 -23.61 2.89 -27.44
C LEU A 467 -24.90 2.17 -27.05
N TYR A 468 -24.80 1.27 -26.07
CA TYR A 468 -25.94 0.50 -25.57
C TYR A 468 -26.21 0.84 -24.11
N THR A 469 -27.48 0.78 -23.69
CA THR A 469 -27.83 0.71 -22.27
C THR A 469 -27.36 -0.63 -21.68
N LEU A 470 -27.29 -0.74 -20.34
CA LEU A 470 -26.98 -2.04 -19.70
C LEU A 470 -28.00 -3.15 -20.00
N GLN A 471 -29.22 -2.78 -20.45
CA GLN A 471 -30.26 -3.71 -20.87
C GLN A 471 -30.10 -4.17 -22.33
N GLY A 472 -29.01 -3.73 -23.00
CA GLY A 472 -28.69 -4.10 -24.37
C GLY A 472 -29.48 -3.34 -25.45
N GLN A 473 -30.20 -2.28 -25.07
CA GLN A 473 -30.88 -1.42 -26.04
C GLN A 473 -29.89 -0.44 -26.68
N LEU A 474 -29.93 -0.33 -28.01
CA LEU A 474 -29.12 0.65 -28.73
C LEU A 474 -29.58 2.06 -28.32
N TYR A 475 -28.63 2.85 -27.77
CA TYR A 475 -28.87 4.22 -27.34
C TYR A 475 -28.47 5.24 -28.43
N ALA A 476 -27.28 5.03 -29.00
CA ALA A 476 -26.75 5.87 -30.08
C ALA A 476 -25.75 5.07 -30.95
N GLU A 477 -25.53 5.51 -32.17
CA GLU A 477 -24.51 4.97 -33.07
C GLU A 477 -24.02 6.07 -34.04
N GLY A 478 -22.83 5.86 -34.61
CA GLY A 478 -22.28 6.79 -35.60
C GLY A 478 -21.02 6.24 -36.28
N THR A 479 -20.50 7.04 -37.22
CA THR A 479 -19.25 6.74 -37.93
C THR A 479 -18.07 7.41 -37.27
N ILE A 480 -16.90 6.77 -37.36
CA ILE A 480 -15.63 7.33 -36.92
C ILE A 480 -14.92 7.89 -38.15
N THR A 481 -14.80 9.20 -38.21
CA THR A 481 -14.22 9.90 -39.36
C THR A 481 -12.76 10.28 -39.16
N GLU A 482 -12.31 10.37 -37.90
CA GLU A 482 -10.95 10.76 -37.56
C GLU A 482 -10.40 9.93 -36.39
N TRP A 483 -9.21 9.38 -36.58
CA TRP A 483 -8.43 8.72 -35.54
C TRP A 483 -6.92 8.86 -35.86
N LYS A 484 -6.08 8.75 -34.82
CA LYS A 484 -4.64 8.85 -34.93
C LYS A 484 -4.00 7.54 -34.50
N THR A 485 -2.90 7.17 -35.14
CA THR A 485 -2.04 6.07 -34.68
C THR A 485 -0.80 6.66 -34.03
N SER A 486 -0.51 6.23 -32.81
CA SER A 486 0.72 6.53 -32.10
C SER A 486 1.23 5.24 -31.48
N GLU A 487 2.49 4.85 -31.79
CA GLU A 487 3.17 3.69 -31.21
C GLU A 487 2.39 2.36 -31.23
N GLY A 488 1.66 2.10 -32.31
CA GLY A 488 0.87 0.88 -32.48
C GLY A 488 -0.51 0.90 -31.83
N GLN A 489 -0.86 1.98 -31.16
CA GLN A 489 -2.18 2.22 -30.62
C GLN A 489 -2.97 3.20 -31.48
N ARG A 490 -4.27 3.02 -31.54
CA ARG A 490 -5.20 3.93 -32.19
C ARG A 490 -6.03 4.67 -31.18
N GLN A 491 -6.15 5.95 -31.37
CA GLN A 491 -6.94 6.83 -30.52
C GLN A 491 -7.84 7.74 -31.33
N GLY A 492 -9.03 7.97 -30.81
CA GLY A 492 -9.99 8.89 -31.38
C GLY A 492 -10.87 9.50 -30.30
N TRP A 493 -11.75 10.35 -30.76
CA TRP A 493 -12.76 10.96 -29.90
C TRP A 493 -14.11 11.01 -30.62
N ILE A 494 -15.18 10.97 -29.82
CA ILE A 494 -16.56 11.01 -30.29
C ILE A 494 -17.29 11.98 -29.39
N ASP A 495 -17.98 12.92 -29.98
CA ASP A 495 -18.86 13.84 -29.27
C ASP A 495 -20.32 13.30 -29.35
N LEU A 496 -20.81 12.85 -28.19
CA LEU A 496 -22.17 12.34 -28.04
C LEU A 496 -23.19 13.47 -27.77
N GLY A 497 -22.70 14.71 -27.63
CA GLY A 497 -23.52 15.88 -27.34
C GLY A 497 -24.08 15.94 -25.91
N ASN A 498 -24.76 17.05 -25.59
CA ASN A 498 -25.26 17.32 -24.23
C ASN A 498 -26.66 16.70 -23.97
N HIS A 499 -27.13 15.80 -24.82
CA HIS A 499 -28.51 15.24 -24.71
C HIS A 499 -28.55 13.87 -24.02
N MET A 500 -27.42 13.43 -23.50
CA MET A 500 -27.34 12.14 -22.82
C MET A 500 -27.97 12.19 -21.42
N THR A 501 -28.62 11.11 -21.04
CA THR A 501 -29.09 10.92 -19.66
C THR A 501 -28.00 10.35 -18.80
N SER A 502 -27.98 10.72 -17.51
CA SER A 502 -27.08 10.09 -16.54
C SER A 502 -27.29 8.58 -16.51
N GLY A 503 -26.23 7.79 -16.63
CA GLY A 503 -26.37 6.34 -16.66
C GLY A 503 -25.07 5.61 -16.96
N GLN A 504 -25.18 4.30 -16.92
CA GLN A 504 -24.13 3.37 -17.34
C GLN A 504 -24.46 2.81 -18.72
N TYR A 505 -23.47 2.78 -19.58
CA TYR A 505 -23.61 2.37 -20.97
C TYR A 505 -22.52 1.35 -21.33
N ILE A 506 -22.72 0.63 -22.43
CA ILE A 506 -21.68 -0.18 -23.08
C ILE A 506 -21.33 0.50 -24.38
N PHE A 507 -20.09 0.99 -24.50
CA PHE A 507 -19.55 1.56 -25.72
C PHE A 507 -18.86 0.49 -26.54
N GLN A 508 -19.11 0.46 -27.84
CA GLN A 508 -18.60 -0.54 -28.75
C GLN A 508 -18.00 0.10 -30.01
N LEU A 509 -16.81 -0.35 -30.39
CA LEU A 509 -16.19 -0.03 -31.69
C LEU A 509 -16.46 -1.17 -32.66
N LEU A 510 -16.72 -0.83 -33.91
CA LEU A 510 -16.97 -1.79 -34.99
C LEU A 510 -16.05 -1.49 -36.17
N GLN A 511 -15.75 -2.54 -36.93
CA GLN A 511 -15.10 -2.49 -38.22
C GLN A 511 -15.95 -3.30 -39.21
N GLU A 512 -16.35 -2.70 -40.31
CA GLU A 512 -17.22 -3.32 -41.31
C GLU A 512 -18.47 -4.00 -40.69
N GLY A 513 -19.05 -3.37 -39.66
CA GLY A 513 -20.22 -3.86 -38.95
C GLY A 513 -19.93 -4.96 -37.90
N THR A 514 -18.70 -5.43 -37.76
CA THR A 514 -18.31 -6.43 -36.76
C THR A 514 -17.77 -5.76 -35.50
N PRO A 515 -18.27 -6.07 -34.30
CA PRO A 515 -17.72 -5.56 -33.05
C PRO A 515 -16.27 -5.98 -32.86
N ILE A 516 -15.37 -5.03 -32.67
CA ILE A 516 -13.94 -5.26 -32.47
C ILE A 516 -13.48 -4.92 -31.07
N ALA A 517 -14.21 -4.10 -30.35
CA ALA A 517 -13.98 -3.80 -28.95
C ALA A 517 -15.27 -3.32 -28.26
N ALA A 518 -15.42 -3.61 -26.98
CA ALA A 518 -16.52 -3.11 -26.16
C ALA A 518 -16.05 -2.88 -24.72
N THR A 519 -16.52 -1.77 -24.09
CA THR A 519 -16.18 -1.47 -22.71
C THR A 519 -17.32 -0.67 -22.05
N PRO A 520 -17.53 -0.82 -20.73
CA PRO A 520 -18.48 0.01 -19.98
C PRO A 520 -18.06 1.49 -19.97
N TRP A 521 -19.05 2.38 -20.05
CA TRP A 521 -18.88 3.82 -19.95
C TRP A 521 -19.96 4.42 -19.06
N ILE A 522 -19.56 5.34 -18.18
CA ILE A 522 -20.46 6.02 -17.25
C ILE A 522 -20.57 7.49 -17.65
N PHE A 523 -21.80 7.97 -17.79
CA PHE A 523 -22.09 9.37 -18.02
C PHE A 523 -22.84 9.99 -16.84
N THR A 524 -22.28 11.08 -16.30
CA THR A 524 -22.86 11.87 -15.22
C THR A 524 -22.77 13.35 -15.61
N PRO A 525 -23.83 13.93 -16.20
CA PRO A 525 -23.82 15.35 -16.55
C PRO A 525 -23.61 16.22 -15.31
N GLN A 526 -22.88 17.33 -15.48
CA GLN A 526 -22.66 18.33 -14.43
C GLN A 526 -23.97 19.03 -14.06
#